data_0e5f373dc79beb7faf5e45bacd9e2fba
#
_entry.id   0e5f373dc79beb7faf5e45bacd9e2fba
#
_cell.length_a   1.000
_cell.length_b   1.000
_cell.length_c   1.000
_cell.angle_alpha   90.00
_cell.angle_beta   90.00
_cell.angle_gamma   90.00
#
_symmetry.space_group_name_H-M   'P 1'
#
loop_
_entity.id
_entity.type
_entity.pdbx_description
1 polymer ?
#
loop_
_entity_poly.entity_id
_entity_poly.type
_entity_poly.pdbx_seq_one_letter_code
_entity_poly.pdbx_strand_id
1 'polypeptide(L)'
;MIRFFWKYRFINLILILFFSVVALFNFNNFKVFFDSERIIELSSTDKDIVQKSIDDKNLLLIGCSLSDSLTYSKSIKINNLLSSIGKHKFINSVNSVFNEKIILNQSIIPTPINLFDLTNDVTYKNSINKLKFHQSNFISKNKKNLLIIIKSNDLDDELQKKQLLDFLDEKFSKLTFLSASITGQQKSEIYMKQAVVKEVLIFVLISSLLCSFILWYFQRSLKLVLVSLMSNFISITLSLSLSVFLFGGIELVMIIVPAIIFIITISDFMHLLNINKPILNKYKLFRFQMKNIG
;
A
#
# COMPACT_ATOMS: atom_id res chain seq x y z
N MET A 1 -41.46 -1.16 15.39
CA MET A 1 -39.99 -1.10 15.43
C MET A 1 -39.48 -0.29 16.63
N ILE A 2 -39.77 1.00 16.75
CA ILE A 2 -39.28 1.89 17.85
C ILE A 2 -39.57 1.35 19.27
N ARG A 3 -40.78 0.78 19.49
CA ARG A 3 -41.14 0.20 20.79
C ARG A 3 -40.29 -1.03 21.17
N PHE A 4 -39.87 -1.80 20.19
CA PHE A 4 -38.97 -2.95 20.36
C PHE A 4 -37.58 -2.48 20.80
N PHE A 5 -36.97 -1.51 20.10
CA PHE A 5 -35.65 -0.97 20.46
C PHE A 5 -35.66 -0.34 21.86
N TRP A 6 -36.69 0.35 22.26
CA TRP A 6 -36.80 0.91 23.61
C TRP A 6 -36.90 -0.17 24.70
N LYS A 7 -37.68 -1.23 24.45
CA LYS A 7 -37.85 -2.35 25.40
C LYS A 7 -36.55 -3.10 25.62
N TYR A 8 -35.78 -3.34 24.54
CA TYR A 8 -34.57 -4.14 24.57
C TYR A 8 -33.28 -3.29 24.48
N ARG A 9 -33.33 -2.02 24.88
CA ARG A 9 -32.22 -1.06 24.76
C ARG A 9 -30.89 -1.55 25.34
N PHE A 10 -30.90 -2.23 26.49
CA PHE A 10 -29.71 -2.77 27.13
C PHE A 10 -29.14 -3.97 26.34
N ILE A 11 -30.02 -4.83 25.84
CA ILE A 11 -29.63 -5.99 25.04
C ILE A 11 -29.01 -5.51 23.72
N ASN A 12 -29.64 -4.53 23.07
CA ASN A 12 -29.10 -3.94 21.84
C ASN A 12 -27.74 -3.29 22.08
N LEU A 13 -27.53 -2.59 23.19
CA LEU A 13 -26.27 -1.97 23.55
C LEU A 13 -25.18 -3.04 23.78
N ILE A 14 -25.50 -4.10 24.52
CA ILE A 14 -24.57 -5.22 24.74
C ILE A 14 -24.22 -5.90 23.43
N LEU A 15 -25.20 -6.10 22.55
CA LEU A 15 -25.01 -6.74 21.24
C LEU A 15 -24.10 -5.90 20.34
N ILE A 16 -24.29 -4.57 20.28
CA ILE A 16 -23.43 -3.64 19.54
C ILE A 16 -22.01 -3.67 20.11
N LEU A 17 -21.84 -3.63 21.43
CA LEU A 17 -20.53 -3.73 22.07
C LEU A 17 -19.86 -5.06 21.78
N PHE A 18 -20.58 -6.16 21.84
CA PHE A 18 -20.06 -7.48 21.51
C PHE A 18 -19.55 -7.54 20.06
N PHE A 19 -20.35 -7.09 19.10
CA PHE A 19 -19.92 -7.03 17.69
C PHE A 19 -18.73 -6.09 17.50
N SER A 20 -18.65 -4.98 18.23
CA SER A 20 -17.50 -4.07 18.16
C SER A 20 -16.21 -4.74 18.66
N VAL A 21 -16.29 -5.52 19.73
CA VAL A 21 -15.14 -6.28 20.26
C VAL A 21 -14.71 -7.36 19.27
N VAL A 22 -15.66 -8.13 18.72
CA VAL A 22 -15.36 -9.14 17.68
C VAL A 22 -14.73 -8.48 16.44
N ALA A 23 -15.21 -7.30 16.06
CA ALA A 23 -14.67 -6.51 14.97
C ALA A 23 -13.21 -6.11 15.21
N LEU A 24 -12.85 -5.70 16.44
CA LEU A 24 -11.49 -5.36 16.81
C LEU A 24 -10.52 -6.55 16.71
N PHE A 25 -10.98 -7.76 17.07
CA PHE A 25 -10.16 -8.96 16.91
C PHE A 25 -9.87 -9.33 15.46
N ASN A 26 -10.79 -9.03 14.54
CA ASN A 26 -10.59 -9.24 13.10
C ASN A 26 -9.62 -8.22 12.46
N PHE A 27 -9.24 -7.16 13.17
CA PHE A 27 -8.35 -6.12 12.66
C PHE A 27 -6.93 -6.65 12.35
N ASN A 28 -6.50 -7.77 12.94
CA ASN A 28 -5.21 -8.40 12.65
C ASN A 28 -5.13 -8.99 11.21
N ASN A 29 -6.28 -9.26 10.59
CA ASN A 29 -6.38 -9.78 9.22
C ASN A 29 -6.66 -8.68 8.19
N PHE A 30 -6.39 -7.42 8.56
CA PHE A 30 -6.67 -6.25 7.75
C PHE A 30 -5.81 -6.23 6.48
N LYS A 31 -6.41 -6.59 5.36
CA LYS A 31 -5.80 -6.47 4.03
C LYS A 31 -6.34 -5.21 3.36
N VAL A 32 -5.43 -4.35 2.90
CA VAL A 32 -5.80 -3.22 2.03
C VAL A 32 -5.53 -3.65 0.60
N PHE A 33 -6.57 -3.64 -0.22
CA PHE A 33 -6.45 -3.96 -1.64
C PHE A 33 -6.16 -2.69 -2.43
N PHE A 34 -5.05 -2.73 -3.19
CA PHE A 34 -4.66 -1.71 -4.14
C PHE A 34 -4.89 -2.16 -5.58
N ASP A 35 -5.89 -3.01 -5.80
CA ASP A 35 -6.12 -3.63 -7.07
C ASP A 35 -6.77 -2.60 -8.01
N SER A 36 -5.97 -2.01 -8.88
CA SER A 36 -6.48 -1.14 -9.94
C SER A 36 -7.44 -1.88 -10.89
N GLU A 37 -7.31 -3.19 -10.99
CA GLU A 37 -8.17 -4.05 -11.82
C GLU A 37 -9.60 -4.12 -11.27
N ARG A 38 -9.80 -3.98 -9.94
CA ARG A 38 -11.12 -3.93 -9.31
C ARG A 38 -11.82 -2.58 -9.45
N ILE A 39 -11.05 -1.52 -9.64
CA ILE A 39 -11.58 -0.15 -9.77
C ILE A 39 -12.05 0.11 -11.20
N ILE A 40 -11.39 -0.51 -12.16
CA ILE A 40 -11.71 -0.37 -13.58
C ILE A 40 -12.37 -1.67 -14.04
N GLU A 41 -13.67 -1.66 -14.33
CA GLU A 41 -14.34 -2.76 -15.06
C GLU A 41 -13.82 -2.77 -16.50
N LEU A 42 -12.70 -3.42 -16.72
CA LEU A 42 -12.15 -3.65 -18.04
C LEU A 42 -13.00 -4.69 -18.77
N SER A 43 -13.26 -4.46 -20.05
CA SER A 43 -13.87 -5.50 -20.91
C SER A 43 -12.99 -6.76 -20.93
N SER A 44 -13.56 -7.92 -21.20
CA SER A 44 -12.80 -9.18 -21.20
C SER A 44 -11.58 -9.14 -22.14
N THR A 45 -11.68 -8.43 -23.26
CA THR A 45 -10.61 -8.26 -24.26
C THR A 45 -9.49 -7.37 -23.75
N ASP A 46 -9.84 -6.33 -22.98
CA ASP A 46 -8.86 -5.41 -22.37
C ASP A 46 -8.16 -6.07 -21.19
N LYS A 47 -8.84 -6.98 -20.47
CA LYS A 47 -8.23 -7.77 -19.38
C LYS A 47 -7.07 -8.63 -19.88
N ASP A 48 -7.20 -9.28 -21.02
CA ASP A 48 -6.13 -10.12 -21.58
C ASP A 48 -4.91 -9.31 -22.02
N ILE A 49 -5.12 -8.11 -22.56
CA ILE A 49 -4.04 -7.20 -22.97
C ILE A 49 -3.35 -6.60 -21.74
N VAL A 50 -4.13 -6.15 -20.77
CA VAL A 50 -3.62 -5.58 -19.52
C VAL A 50 -2.97 -6.66 -18.67
N GLN A 51 -3.52 -7.87 -18.59
CA GLN A 51 -2.95 -8.99 -17.85
C GLN A 51 -1.62 -9.46 -18.46
N LYS A 52 -1.48 -9.45 -19.78
CA LYS A 52 -0.18 -9.68 -20.45
C LYS A 52 0.85 -8.59 -20.18
N SER A 53 0.42 -7.35 -19.96
CA SER A 53 1.32 -6.22 -19.58
C SER A 53 1.57 -6.16 -18.07
N ILE A 54 0.71 -6.79 -17.24
CA ILE A 54 0.76 -6.82 -15.76
C ILE A 54 1.43 -8.12 -15.25
N ASP A 55 1.87 -9.01 -16.12
CA ASP A 55 2.72 -10.17 -15.73
C ASP A 55 4.05 -9.73 -15.05
N ASP A 56 4.19 -8.44 -14.86
CA ASP A 56 5.29 -7.74 -14.21
C ASP A 56 5.05 -7.45 -12.69
N LYS A 57 4.00 -8.04 -12.08
CA LYS A 57 3.73 -7.88 -10.62
C LYS A 57 4.95 -8.23 -9.76
N ASN A 58 5.80 -9.10 -10.28
CA ASN A 58 6.98 -9.60 -9.59
C ASN A 58 8.28 -8.88 -10.00
N LEU A 59 8.18 -7.80 -10.77
CA LEU A 59 9.34 -7.04 -11.19
C LEU A 59 9.68 -5.94 -10.17
N LEU A 60 10.95 -5.94 -9.77
CA LEU A 60 11.57 -4.86 -9.01
C LEU A 60 12.61 -4.19 -9.90
N LEU A 61 12.49 -2.87 -10.05
CA LEU A 61 13.43 -2.03 -10.78
C LEU A 61 14.33 -1.33 -9.78
N ILE A 62 15.64 -1.46 -9.95
CA ILE A 62 16.62 -0.82 -9.08
C ILE A 62 17.42 0.16 -9.92
N GLY A 63 17.16 1.44 -9.71
CA GLY A 63 17.95 2.52 -10.26
C GLY A 63 19.18 2.77 -9.39
N CYS A 64 20.36 2.58 -9.93
CA CYS A 64 21.62 2.77 -9.23
C CYS A 64 22.33 4.00 -9.78
N SER A 65 22.67 4.96 -8.92
CA SER A 65 23.49 6.13 -9.26
C SER A 65 24.87 6.00 -8.63
N LEU A 66 25.90 6.08 -9.46
CA LEU A 66 27.31 6.02 -9.05
C LEU A 66 27.83 7.42 -8.74
N SER A 67 28.65 7.57 -7.69
CA SER A 67 29.35 8.82 -7.39
C SER A 67 30.22 9.31 -8.55
N ASP A 68 30.89 8.33 -9.22
CA ASP A 68 31.74 8.55 -10.38
C ASP A 68 31.39 7.57 -11.49
N SER A 69 32.02 7.69 -12.65
CA SER A 69 31.82 6.74 -13.74
C SER A 69 32.18 5.31 -13.36
N LEU A 70 31.53 4.36 -14.03
CA LEU A 70 31.73 2.92 -13.81
C LEU A 70 33.16 2.54 -14.16
N THR A 71 33.88 1.95 -13.20
CA THR A 71 35.25 1.42 -13.38
C THR A 71 35.22 -0.10 -13.28
N TYR A 72 36.30 -0.76 -13.72
CA TYR A 72 36.46 -2.20 -13.66
C TYR A 72 36.25 -2.77 -12.24
N SER A 73 36.92 -2.17 -11.25
CA SER A 73 36.77 -2.59 -9.83
C SER A 73 35.35 -2.44 -9.30
N LYS A 74 34.68 -1.32 -9.63
CA LYS A 74 33.27 -1.11 -9.25
C LYS A 74 32.33 -2.12 -9.92
N SER A 75 32.61 -2.43 -11.22
CA SER A 75 31.85 -3.41 -12.00
C SER A 75 31.89 -4.81 -11.37
N ILE A 76 33.10 -5.26 -10.98
CA ILE A 76 33.27 -6.55 -10.30
C ILE A 76 32.49 -6.59 -8.99
N LYS A 77 32.59 -5.54 -8.17
CA LYS A 77 31.86 -5.48 -6.88
C LYS A 77 30.34 -5.55 -7.07
N ILE A 78 29.81 -4.81 -8.06
CA ILE A 78 28.39 -4.84 -8.37
C ILE A 78 27.98 -6.22 -8.91
N ASN A 79 28.73 -6.79 -9.85
CA ASN A 79 28.42 -8.10 -10.41
C ASN A 79 28.43 -9.22 -9.35
N ASN A 80 29.40 -9.20 -8.42
CA ASN A 80 29.44 -10.15 -7.29
C ASN A 80 28.24 -9.97 -6.36
N LEU A 81 27.84 -8.73 -6.09
CA LEU A 81 26.63 -8.43 -5.32
C LEU A 81 25.39 -9.00 -6.03
N LEU A 82 25.23 -8.75 -7.35
CA LEU A 82 24.09 -9.25 -8.13
C LEU A 82 24.06 -10.78 -8.16
N SER A 83 25.21 -11.43 -8.28
CA SER A 83 25.35 -12.89 -8.22
C SER A 83 24.94 -13.44 -6.86
N SER A 84 25.24 -12.72 -5.76
CA SER A 84 24.79 -13.08 -4.41
C SER A 84 23.28 -12.89 -4.23
N ILE A 85 22.75 -11.83 -4.81
CA ILE A 85 21.30 -11.53 -4.81
C ILE A 85 20.54 -12.61 -5.59
N GLY A 86 21.01 -12.99 -6.76
CA GLY A 86 20.36 -14.01 -7.61
C GLY A 86 20.26 -15.40 -6.96
N LYS A 87 21.05 -15.68 -5.92
CA LYS A 87 20.97 -16.94 -5.14
C LYS A 87 19.94 -16.91 -4.02
N HIS A 88 19.27 -15.78 -3.81
CA HIS A 88 18.30 -15.66 -2.73
C HIS A 88 17.00 -16.39 -3.08
N LYS A 89 16.41 -17.09 -2.09
CA LYS A 89 15.22 -17.96 -2.27
C LYS A 89 13.99 -17.29 -2.88
N PHE A 90 13.86 -15.98 -2.72
CA PHE A 90 12.72 -15.20 -3.23
C PHE A 90 12.96 -14.61 -4.61
N ILE A 91 14.13 -14.83 -5.21
CA ILE A 91 14.52 -14.22 -6.49
C ILE A 91 14.58 -15.29 -7.57
N ASN A 92 13.90 -15.04 -8.67
CA ASN A 92 13.88 -15.89 -9.84
C ASN A 92 15.03 -15.53 -10.81
N SER A 93 15.13 -14.24 -11.15
CA SER A 93 16.18 -13.77 -12.06
C SER A 93 16.61 -12.34 -11.76
N VAL A 94 17.86 -12.04 -12.13
CA VAL A 94 18.44 -10.70 -12.01
C VAL A 94 19.00 -10.32 -13.38
N ASN A 95 18.49 -9.25 -13.97
CA ASN A 95 18.92 -8.73 -15.26
C ASN A 95 19.62 -7.38 -15.07
N SER A 96 20.76 -7.24 -15.71
CA SER A 96 21.61 -6.05 -15.63
C SER A 96 22.50 -5.95 -16.87
N VAL A 97 23.22 -4.86 -17.01
CA VAL A 97 24.21 -4.70 -18.09
C VAL A 97 25.29 -5.80 -18.10
N PHE A 98 25.56 -6.44 -16.93
CA PHE A 98 26.61 -7.45 -16.80
C PHE A 98 26.21 -8.83 -17.31
N ASN A 99 24.94 -9.12 -17.46
CA ASN A 99 24.41 -10.37 -18.02
C ASN A 99 23.59 -10.15 -19.30
N GLU A 100 23.61 -8.92 -19.83
CA GLU A 100 23.02 -8.60 -21.13
C GLU A 100 23.78 -9.27 -22.27
N LYS A 101 23.03 -9.93 -23.15
CA LYS A 101 23.60 -10.61 -24.33
C LYS A 101 23.24 -9.84 -25.58
N ILE A 102 24.24 -9.68 -26.46
CA ILE A 102 24.07 -9.10 -27.78
C ILE A 102 24.26 -10.16 -28.83
N ILE A 103 23.54 -10.08 -29.94
CA ILE A 103 23.70 -10.95 -31.11
C ILE A 103 24.59 -10.22 -32.13
N LEU A 104 25.74 -10.77 -32.41
CA LEU A 104 26.59 -10.27 -33.46
C LEU A 104 26.29 -11.05 -34.76
N ASN A 105 25.83 -10.34 -35.78
CA ASN A 105 25.55 -10.91 -37.11
C ASN A 105 26.86 -11.10 -37.96
N GLN A 106 27.96 -11.48 -37.32
CA GLN A 106 29.25 -11.65 -38.01
C GLN A 106 29.51 -13.09 -38.47
N SER A 107 28.65 -14.04 -38.15
CA SER A 107 28.74 -15.44 -38.51
C SER A 107 27.44 -15.97 -39.10
N ILE A 108 27.52 -17.07 -39.89
CA ILE A 108 26.35 -17.73 -40.48
C ILE A 108 25.31 -18.17 -39.42
N ILE A 109 25.78 -18.39 -38.19
CA ILE A 109 24.93 -18.70 -37.04
C ILE A 109 25.07 -17.54 -36.05
N PRO A 110 23.98 -16.82 -35.74
CA PRO A 110 24.01 -15.75 -34.77
C PRO A 110 24.27 -16.31 -33.37
N THR A 111 25.45 -15.98 -32.80
CA THR A 111 25.85 -16.42 -31.46
C THR A 111 25.64 -15.30 -30.45
N PRO A 112 24.93 -15.54 -29.33
CA PRO A 112 24.77 -14.56 -28.27
C PRO A 112 26.08 -14.42 -27.50
N ILE A 113 26.62 -13.19 -27.43
CA ILE A 113 27.83 -12.86 -26.69
C ILE A 113 27.46 -11.89 -25.56
N ASN A 114 28.04 -12.07 -24.37
CA ASN A 114 27.86 -11.13 -23.28
C ASN A 114 28.37 -9.73 -23.67
N LEU A 115 27.58 -8.72 -23.44
CA LEU A 115 27.92 -7.33 -23.67
C LEU A 115 29.12 -6.91 -22.80
N PHE A 116 29.12 -7.31 -21.55
CA PHE A 116 30.18 -7.07 -20.58
C PHE A 116 31.00 -8.34 -20.31
N ASP A 117 32.29 -8.23 -20.48
CA ASP A 117 33.25 -9.26 -20.06
C ASP A 117 34.14 -8.67 -18.95
N LEU A 118 34.04 -9.25 -17.78
CA LEU A 118 34.72 -8.83 -16.55
C LEU A 118 35.95 -9.72 -16.24
N THR A 119 36.45 -10.48 -17.20
CA THR A 119 37.59 -11.39 -16.98
C THR A 119 38.87 -10.63 -16.62
N ASN A 120 39.12 -9.52 -17.29
CA ASN A 120 40.27 -8.65 -17.02
C ASN A 120 39.98 -7.18 -17.42
N ASP A 121 40.87 -6.24 -17.06
CA ASP A 121 40.71 -4.82 -17.36
C ASP A 121 40.72 -4.51 -18.88
N VAL A 122 41.41 -5.29 -19.68
CA VAL A 122 41.47 -5.11 -21.16
C VAL A 122 40.12 -5.50 -21.78
N THR A 123 39.54 -6.66 -21.38
CA THR A 123 38.23 -7.10 -21.88
C THR A 123 37.13 -6.18 -21.43
N TYR A 124 37.21 -5.64 -20.19
CA TYR A 124 36.33 -4.61 -19.70
C TYR A 124 36.36 -3.34 -20.56
N LYS A 125 37.55 -2.81 -20.88
CA LYS A 125 37.68 -1.63 -21.76
C LYS A 125 37.09 -1.88 -23.16
N ASN A 126 37.26 -3.08 -23.68
CA ASN A 126 36.64 -3.49 -24.95
C ASN A 126 35.11 -3.51 -24.84
N SER A 127 34.56 -4.00 -23.72
CA SER A 127 33.12 -3.99 -23.46
C SER A 127 32.58 -2.56 -23.38
N ILE A 128 33.30 -1.65 -22.70
CA ILE A 128 32.94 -0.22 -22.64
C ILE A 128 32.96 0.42 -24.05
N ASN A 129 33.87 0.02 -24.94
CA ASN A 129 33.89 0.50 -26.33
C ASN A 129 32.72 -0.06 -27.15
N LYS A 130 32.29 -1.30 -26.93
CA LYS A 130 31.11 -1.87 -27.57
C LYS A 130 29.84 -1.07 -27.23
N LEU A 131 29.70 -0.50 -26.01
CA LEU A 131 28.59 0.38 -25.65
C LEU A 131 28.46 1.65 -26.50
N LYS A 132 29.52 2.07 -27.20
CA LYS A 132 29.44 3.20 -28.15
C LYS A 132 28.61 2.85 -29.38
N PHE A 133 28.57 1.56 -29.74
CA PHE A 133 27.88 1.04 -30.91
C PHE A 133 26.58 0.35 -30.59
N HIS A 134 26.44 -0.19 -29.37
CA HIS A 134 25.22 -0.82 -28.87
C HIS A 134 24.68 -0.06 -27.68
N GLN A 135 23.50 0.51 -27.86
CA GLN A 135 22.81 1.21 -26.79
C GLN A 135 22.13 0.18 -25.86
N SER A 136 22.67 0.01 -24.66
CA SER A 136 22.05 -0.81 -23.62
C SER A 136 21.00 -0.01 -22.87
N ASN A 137 19.87 -0.64 -22.53
CA ASN A 137 18.84 -0.04 -21.68
C ASN A 137 19.21 -0.07 -20.17
N PHE A 138 20.26 -0.82 -19.80
CA PHE A 138 20.66 -1.01 -18.41
C PHE A 138 21.73 -0.02 -17.93
N ILE A 139 22.30 0.78 -18.81
CA ILE A 139 23.34 1.76 -18.46
C ILE A 139 23.13 3.08 -19.19
N SER A 140 23.26 4.20 -18.47
CA SER A 140 23.17 5.53 -19.06
C SER A 140 24.38 5.87 -19.95
N LYS A 141 24.21 6.79 -20.91
CA LYS A 141 25.28 7.25 -21.80
C LYS A 141 26.49 7.79 -21.04
N ASN A 142 26.29 8.47 -19.92
CA ASN A 142 27.37 8.98 -19.07
C ASN A 142 28.00 7.93 -18.15
N LYS A 143 27.51 6.68 -18.17
CA LYS A 143 27.98 5.53 -17.38
C LYS A 143 27.92 5.75 -15.85
N LYS A 144 27.09 6.69 -15.40
CA LYS A 144 26.88 6.97 -13.98
C LYS A 144 25.65 6.31 -13.41
N ASN A 145 24.67 5.98 -14.26
CA ASN A 145 23.44 5.34 -13.81
C ASN A 145 23.29 3.95 -14.41
N LEU A 146 22.92 3.01 -13.57
CA LEU A 146 22.64 1.64 -13.94
C LEU A 146 21.19 1.30 -13.59
N LEU A 147 20.56 0.51 -14.45
CA LEU A 147 19.28 -0.12 -14.18
C LEU A 147 19.49 -1.61 -13.93
N ILE A 148 18.92 -2.12 -12.87
CA ILE A 148 18.90 -3.54 -12.54
C ILE A 148 17.44 -3.95 -12.44
N ILE A 149 17.08 -5.04 -13.11
CA ILE A 149 15.74 -5.61 -13.07
C ILE A 149 15.81 -6.93 -12.32
N ILE A 150 15.08 -7.04 -11.23
CA ILE A 150 14.97 -8.26 -10.45
C ILE A 150 13.56 -8.81 -10.60
N LYS A 151 13.44 -10.06 -11.03
CA LYS A 151 12.18 -10.78 -11.01
C LYS A 151 12.14 -11.64 -9.76
N SER A 152 11.17 -11.39 -8.87
CA SER A 152 10.94 -12.24 -7.71
C SER A 152 10.09 -13.45 -8.06
N ASN A 153 10.07 -14.44 -7.19
CA ASN A 153 9.03 -15.48 -7.19
C ASN A 153 7.68 -14.86 -6.80
N ASP A 154 6.60 -15.59 -7.02
CA ASP A 154 5.28 -15.18 -6.52
C ASP A 154 5.31 -15.14 -4.99
N LEU A 155 5.14 -13.95 -4.44
CA LEU A 155 5.12 -13.69 -3.00
C LEU A 155 3.72 -13.20 -2.63
N ASP A 156 2.92 -14.10 -2.06
CA ASP A 156 1.56 -13.77 -1.60
C ASP A 156 1.56 -13.10 -0.23
N ASP A 157 2.59 -13.39 0.59
CA ASP A 157 2.70 -12.89 1.95
C ASP A 157 3.44 -11.53 2.01
N GLU A 158 2.79 -10.56 2.63
CA GLU A 158 3.36 -9.22 2.84
C GLU A 158 4.68 -9.26 3.64
N LEU A 159 4.79 -10.21 4.58
CA LEU A 159 6.01 -10.39 5.36
C LEU A 159 7.18 -10.81 4.46
N GLN A 160 6.95 -11.71 3.50
CA GLN A 160 7.96 -12.16 2.54
C GLN A 160 8.38 -11.03 1.60
N LYS A 161 7.41 -10.24 1.11
CA LYS A 161 7.69 -9.03 0.29
C LYS A 161 8.58 -8.05 1.06
N LYS A 162 8.25 -7.79 2.32
CA LYS A 162 9.05 -6.90 3.18
C LYS A 162 10.44 -7.45 3.44
N GLN A 163 10.58 -8.74 3.76
CA GLN A 163 11.88 -9.39 3.95
C GLN A 163 12.75 -9.29 2.70
N LEU A 164 12.18 -9.45 1.50
CA LEU A 164 12.90 -9.29 0.24
C LEU A 164 13.40 -7.85 0.06
N LEU A 165 12.55 -6.85 0.31
CA LEU A 165 12.92 -5.44 0.18
C LEU A 165 14.00 -5.04 1.18
N ASP A 166 13.86 -5.43 2.45
CA ASP A 166 14.85 -5.18 3.51
C ASP A 166 16.20 -5.83 3.17
N PHE A 167 16.17 -7.06 2.65
CA PHE A 167 17.37 -7.75 2.17
C PHE A 167 18.05 -7.00 1.03
N LEU A 168 17.29 -6.51 0.04
CA LEU A 168 17.85 -5.75 -1.08
C LEU A 168 18.41 -4.41 -0.60
N ASP A 169 17.68 -3.67 0.24
CA ASP A 169 18.16 -2.41 0.81
C ASP A 169 19.46 -2.61 1.61
N GLU A 170 19.56 -3.67 2.44
CA GLU A 170 20.78 -4.03 3.17
C GLU A 170 21.96 -4.33 2.24
N LYS A 171 21.71 -5.09 1.16
CA LYS A 171 22.77 -5.48 0.23
C LYS A 171 23.32 -4.28 -0.54
N PHE A 172 22.44 -3.41 -1.05
CA PHE A 172 22.85 -2.23 -1.79
C PHE A 172 23.49 -1.16 -0.91
N SER A 173 23.07 -0.99 0.33
CA SER A 173 23.65 -0.03 1.29
C SER A 173 25.12 -0.35 1.65
N LYS A 174 25.57 -1.57 1.46
CA LYS A 174 26.98 -1.95 1.66
C LYS A 174 27.95 -1.36 0.62
N LEU A 175 27.42 -0.88 -0.50
CA LEU A 175 28.22 -0.26 -1.55
C LEU A 175 28.20 1.28 -1.41
N THR A 176 29.15 1.85 -0.69
CA THR A 176 29.23 3.28 -0.40
C THR A 176 29.37 4.20 -1.62
N PHE A 177 29.85 3.65 -2.75
CA PHE A 177 30.02 4.38 -4.01
C PHE A 177 28.77 4.37 -4.90
N LEU A 178 27.67 3.76 -4.44
CA LEU A 178 26.45 3.55 -5.18
C LEU A 178 25.25 3.93 -4.31
N SER A 179 24.38 4.77 -4.88
CA SER A 179 23.07 5.05 -4.31
C SER A 179 22.03 4.25 -5.10
N ALA A 180 21.30 3.37 -4.44
CA ALA A 180 20.28 2.54 -5.05
C ALA A 180 18.87 3.02 -4.65
N SER A 181 17.98 3.07 -5.62
CA SER A 181 16.54 3.33 -5.41
C SER A 181 15.76 2.15 -5.96
N ILE A 182 15.09 1.43 -5.09
CA ILE A 182 14.25 0.29 -5.45
C ILE A 182 12.84 0.80 -5.73
N THR A 183 12.25 0.37 -6.82
CA THR A 183 10.84 0.62 -7.18
C THR A 183 10.23 -0.65 -7.76
N GLY A 184 8.91 -0.71 -7.77
CA GLY A 184 8.15 -1.86 -8.27
C GLY A 184 6.82 -1.98 -7.54
N GLN A 185 5.92 -2.79 -8.09
CA GLN A 185 4.58 -2.93 -7.55
C GLN A 185 4.60 -3.39 -6.08
N GLN A 186 5.43 -4.37 -5.74
CA GLN A 186 5.53 -4.90 -4.37
C GLN A 186 5.92 -3.82 -3.34
N LYS A 187 6.89 -2.95 -3.69
CA LYS A 187 7.29 -1.85 -2.81
C LYS A 187 6.21 -0.78 -2.73
N SER A 188 5.57 -0.47 -3.86
CA SER A 188 4.48 0.51 -3.92
C SER A 188 3.29 0.07 -3.08
N GLU A 189 2.90 -1.20 -3.12
CA GLU A 189 1.82 -1.75 -2.30
C GLU A 189 2.08 -1.58 -0.80
N ILE A 190 3.29 -1.94 -0.34
CA ILE A 190 3.67 -1.81 1.08
C ILE A 190 3.69 -0.34 1.50
N TYR A 191 4.31 0.53 0.69
CA TYR A 191 4.40 1.95 0.98
C TYR A 191 3.02 2.62 1.02
N MET A 192 2.18 2.35 0.01
CA MET A 192 0.83 2.89 -0.05
C MET A 192 -0.02 2.43 1.13
N LYS A 193 0.06 1.14 1.50
CA LYS A 193 -0.66 0.63 2.66
C LYS A 193 -0.27 1.39 3.94
N GLN A 194 1.02 1.58 4.17
CA GLN A 194 1.51 2.29 5.35
C GLN A 194 1.10 3.79 5.33
N ALA A 195 1.22 4.44 4.18
CA ALA A 195 0.84 5.83 4.00
C ALA A 195 -0.67 6.02 4.25
N VAL A 196 -1.49 5.17 3.64
CA VAL A 196 -2.95 5.20 3.76
C VAL A 196 -3.38 5.01 5.21
N VAL A 197 -2.88 3.99 5.90
CA VAL A 197 -3.22 3.75 7.31
C VAL A 197 -2.85 4.95 8.18
N LYS A 198 -1.67 5.53 7.95
CA LYS A 198 -1.21 6.73 8.66
C LYS A 198 -2.11 7.93 8.38
N GLU A 199 -2.46 8.18 7.13
CA GLU A 199 -3.32 9.30 6.74
C GLU A 199 -4.73 9.17 7.32
N VAL A 200 -5.31 7.97 7.29
CA VAL A 200 -6.62 7.68 7.90
C VAL A 200 -6.58 7.96 9.40
N LEU A 201 -5.55 7.50 10.10
CA LEU A 201 -5.43 7.74 11.54
C LEU A 201 -5.31 9.24 11.86
N ILE A 202 -4.50 9.98 11.11
CA ILE A 202 -4.36 11.44 11.27
C ILE A 202 -5.69 12.12 11.00
N PHE A 203 -6.38 11.73 9.92
CA PHE A 203 -7.67 12.30 9.56
C PHE A 203 -8.74 12.05 10.64
N VAL A 204 -8.85 10.82 11.14
CA VAL A 204 -9.79 10.45 12.22
C VAL A 204 -9.48 11.24 13.50
N LEU A 205 -8.21 11.41 13.85
CA LEU A 205 -7.79 12.21 15.01
C LEU A 205 -8.21 13.69 14.87
N ILE A 206 -7.87 14.31 13.75
CA ILE A 206 -8.20 15.73 13.51
C ILE A 206 -9.72 15.92 13.49
N SER A 207 -10.44 15.07 12.77
CA SER A 207 -11.90 15.12 12.70
C SER A 207 -12.53 14.93 14.08
N SER A 208 -12.02 13.98 14.87
CA SER A 208 -12.49 13.73 16.24
C SER A 208 -12.31 14.94 17.14
N LEU A 209 -11.15 15.62 17.07
CA LEU A 209 -10.87 16.82 17.84
C LEU A 209 -11.80 17.98 17.45
N LEU A 210 -11.93 18.25 16.15
CA LEU A 210 -12.83 19.30 15.64
C LEU A 210 -14.27 19.06 16.07
N CYS A 211 -14.74 17.83 15.91
CA CYS A 211 -16.10 17.46 16.26
C CYS A 211 -16.35 17.54 17.77
N SER A 212 -15.37 17.12 18.58
CA SER A 212 -15.43 17.25 20.03
C SER A 212 -15.52 18.70 20.46
N PHE A 213 -14.73 19.58 19.82
CA PHE A 213 -14.75 21.01 20.10
C PHE A 213 -16.10 21.63 19.73
N ILE A 214 -16.66 21.34 18.57
CA ILE A 214 -17.96 21.82 18.11
C ILE A 214 -19.07 21.35 19.08
N LEU A 215 -19.13 20.07 19.40
CA LEU A 215 -20.11 19.53 20.33
C LEU A 215 -19.98 20.15 21.72
N TRP A 216 -18.78 20.31 22.23
CA TRP A 216 -18.52 20.94 23.52
C TRP A 216 -18.97 22.40 23.54
N TYR A 217 -18.64 23.15 22.48
CA TYR A 217 -19.05 24.55 22.36
C TYR A 217 -20.57 24.73 22.42
N PHE A 218 -21.32 23.90 21.69
CA PHE A 218 -22.77 23.99 21.63
C PHE A 218 -23.45 23.40 22.85
N GLN A 219 -23.01 22.28 23.37
CA GLN A 219 -23.69 21.53 24.43
C GLN A 219 -23.15 21.81 25.82
N ARG A 220 -21.95 22.37 25.94
CA ARG A 220 -21.23 22.64 27.19
C ARG A 220 -21.18 21.43 28.14
N SER A 221 -21.21 20.22 27.63
CA SER A 221 -21.29 18.98 28.40
C SER A 221 -20.26 17.95 27.87
N LEU A 222 -19.19 17.72 28.63
CA LEU A 222 -18.17 16.71 28.30
C LEU A 222 -18.76 15.30 28.25
N LYS A 223 -19.79 14.99 29.05
CA LYS A 223 -20.44 13.67 29.00
C LYS A 223 -21.08 13.39 27.65
N LEU A 224 -21.72 14.37 27.03
CA LEU A 224 -22.33 14.24 25.71
C LEU A 224 -21.27 14.09 24.61
N VAL A 225 -20.17 14.83 24.72
CA VAL A 225 -19.03 14.69 23.80
C VAL A 225 -18.46 13.27 23.83
N LEU A 226 -18.23 12.73 25.04
CA LEU A 226 -17.71 11.36 25.19
C LEU A 226 -18.67 10.30 24.61
N VAL A 227 -19.98 10.43 24.86
CA VAL A 227 -20.97 9.50 24.29
C VAL A 227 -20.98 9.56 22.77
N SER A 228 -20.90 10.76 22.18
CA SER A 228 -20.84 10.92 20.73
C SER A 228 -19.56 10.32 20.13
N LEU A 229 -18.41 10.56 20.76
CA LEU A 229 -17.12 9.99 20.31
C LEU A 229 -17.14 8.46 20.37
N MET A 230 -17.64 7.87 21.46
CA MET A 230 -17.78 6.43 21.58
C MET A 230 -18.71 5.85 20.52
N SER A 231 -19.85 6.51 20.26
CA SER A 231 -20.77 6.09 19.19
C SER A 231 -20.11 6.12 17.82
N ASN A 232 -19.35 7.18 17.51
CA ASN A 232 -18.58 7.29 16.27
C ASN A 232 -17.55 6.18 16.14
N PHE A 233 -16.76 5.95 17.17
CA PHE A 233 -15.75 4.90 17.18
C PHE A 233 -16.36 3.51 16.94
N ILE A 234 -17.45 3.19 17.60
CA ILE A 234 -18.19 1.94 17.42
C ILE A 234 -18.69 1.82 15.97
N SER A 235 -19.28 2.88 15.41
CA SER A 235 -19.84 2.88 14.06
C SER A 235 -18.74 2.67 13.01
N ILE A 236 -17.59 3.35 13.14
CA ILE A 236 -16.44 3.18 12.23
C ILE A 236 -15.90 1.75 12.33
N THR A 237 -15.70 1.24 13.54
CA THR A 237 -15.16 -0.12 13.74
C THR A 237 -16.09 -1.17 13.13
N LEU A 238 -17.40 -1.06 13.34
CA LEU A 238 -18.38 -1.97 12.77
C LEU A 238 -18.41 -1.89 11.24
N SER A 239 -18.37 -0.68 10.68
CA SER A 239 -18.39 -0.49 9.23
C SER A 239 -17.16 -1.09 8.56
N LEU A 240 -15.96 -0.82 9.09
CA LEU A 240 -14.70 -1.37 8.57
C LEU A 240 -14.64 -2.89 8.72
N SER A 241 -15.08 -3.42 9.87
CA SER A 241 -15.13 -4.87 10.08
C SER A 241 -16.12 -5.57 9.15
N LEU A 242 -17.28 -4.97 8.90
CA LEU A 242 -18.25 -5.50 7.96
C LEU A 242 -17.68 -5.53 6.54
N SER A 243 -16.93 -4.51 6.15
CA SER A 243 -16.22 -4.48 4.87
C SER A 243 -15.20 -5.62 4.77
N VAL A 244 -14.37 -5.83 5.79
CA VAL A 244 -13.41 -6.95 5.81
C VAL A 244 -14.12 -8.29 5.73
N PHE A 245 -15.26 -8.44 6.42
CA PHE A 245 -16.04 -9.68 6.42
C PHE A 245 -16.68 -9.98 5.05
N LEU A 246 -17.24 -8.97 4.37
CA LEU A 246 -17.94 -9.13 3.10
C LEU A 246 -16.98 -9.21 1.89
N PHE A 247 -15.90 -8.45 1.90
CA PHE A 247 -15.00 -8.26 0.75
C PHE A 247 -13.60 -8.83 0.98
N GLY A 248 -13.34 -9.39 2.17
CA GLY A 248 -12.03 -9.94 2.53
C GLY A 248 -10.94 -8.90 2.79
N GLY A 249 -11.27 -7.61 2.77
CA GLY A 249 -10.34 -6.51 2.99
C GLY A 249 -10.97 -5.14 2.80
N ILE A 250 -10.15 -4.11 2.75
CA ILE A 250 -10.58 -2.72 2.53
C ILE A 250 -10.00 -2.23 1.22
N GLU A 251 -10.83 -1.70 0.37
CA GLU A 251 -10.42 -1.02 -0.84
C GLU A 251 -10.00 0.43 -0.57
N LEU A 252 -9.13 0.98 -1.42
CA LEU A 252 -8.62 2.34 -1.31
C LEU A 252 -9.75 3.38 -1.17
N VAL A 253 -10.86 3.19 -1.89
CA VAL A 253 -12.03 4.09 -1.86
C VAL A 253 -12.71 4.09 -0.48
N MET A 254 -12.64 2.99 0.27
CA MET A 254 -13.27 2.89 1.60
C MET A 254 -12.56 3.71 2.68
N ILE A 255 -11.41 4.30 2.39
CA ILE A 255 -10.70 5.23 3.30
C ILE A 255 -11.57 6.45 3.64
N ILE A 256 -12.49 6.83 2.76
CA ILE A 256 -13.40 7.96 2.95
C ILE A 256 -14.53 7.61 3.95
N VAL A 257 -14.83 6.33 4.14
CA VAL A 257 -15.95 5.87 4.99
C VAL A 257 -15.90 6.40 6.42
N PRO A 258 -14.77 6.38 7.15
CA PRO A 258 -14.70 6.98 8.49
C PRO A 258 -15.10 8.45 8.52
N ALA A 259 -14.69 9.22 7.50
CA ALA A 259 -15.05 10.64 7.39
C ALA A 259 -16.56 10.85 7.24
N ILE A 260 -17.17 10.08 6.35
CA ILE A 260 -18.60 10.13 6.09
C ILE A 260 -19.38 9.77 7.37
N ILE A 261 -19.00 8.69 8.05
CA ILE A 261 -19.62 8.25 9.31
C ILE A 261 -19.50 9.34 10.35
N PHE A 262 -18.35 10.00 10.49
CA PHE A 262 -18.15 11.10 11.43
C PHE A 262 -19.14 12.24 11.17
N ILE A 263 -19.25 12.69 9.92
CA ILE A 263 -20.14 13.80 9.54
C ILE A 263 -21.61 13.45 9.84
N ILE A 264 -22.04 12.26 9.41
CA ILE A 264 -23.43 11.82 9.59
C ILE A 264 -23.76 11.70 11.08
N THR A 265 -22.93 10.98 11.85
CA THR A 265 -23.19 10.74 13.26
C THR A 265 -23.23 12.02 14.07
N ILE A 266 -22.38 13.01 13.77
CA ILE A 266 -22.41 14.31 14.45
C ILE A 266 -23.65 15.10 14.08
N SER A 267 -24.01 15.12 12.80
CA SER A 267 -25.22 15.76 12.35
C SER A 267 -26.44 15.19 13.07
N ASP A 268 -26.59 13.88 13.12
CA ASP A 268 -27.68 13.19 13.81
C ASP A 268 -27.67 13.48 15.30
N PHE A 269 -26.50 13.49 15.93
CA PHE A 269 -26.34 13.78 17.34
C PHE A 269 -26.73 15.22 17.67
N MET A 270 -26.34 16.19 16.84
CA MET A 270 -26.76 17.59 16.97
C MET A 270 -28.27 17.76 16.80
N HIS A 271 -28.85 17.07 15.84
CA HIS A 271 -30.32 17.07 15.68
C HIS A 271 -31.05 16.49 16.89
N LEU A 272 -30.55 15.37 17.41
CA LEU A 272 -31.10 14.77 18.65
C LEU A 272 -31.06 15.69 19.85
N LEU A 273 -29.99 16.46 20.01
CA LEU A 273 -29.80 17.36 21.16
C LEU A 273 -30.55 18.67 21.01
N ASN A 274 -30.80 19.14 19.80
CA ASN A 274 -31.42 20.44 19.54
C ASN A 274 -32.97 20.42 19.67
N ILE A 275 -33.56 19.26 19.96
CA ILE A 275 -35.00 19.14 20.15
C ILE A 275 -35.40 19.59 21.58
N ASN A 276 -35.51 20.91 21.74
CA ASN A 276 -36.00 21.53 22.97
C ASN A 276 -37.53 21.42 23.06
N LYS A 277 -38.04 20.29 23.57
CA LYS A 277 -39.45 20.22 23.98
C LYS A 277 -39.54 19.75 25.42
N PRO A 278 -40.42 20.40 26.25
CA PRO A 278 -40.72 19.95 27.61
C PRO A 278 -41.43 18.60 27.50
N ILE A 279 -40.75 17.51 27.83
CA ILE A 279 -41.29 16.17 27.64
C ILE A 279 -41.46 15.51 28.99
N LEU A 280 -42.68 15.20 29.27
CA LEU A 280 -43.13 14.53 30.49
C LEU A 280 -42.72 13.06 30.61
N ASN A 281 -42.29 12.40 29.46
CA ASN A 281 -41.94 10.99 29.48
C ASN A 281 -40.78 10.70 28.52
N LYS A 282 -39.70 10.05 29.00
CA LYS A 282 -38.49 9.66 28.22
C LYS A 282 -38.80 8.83 26.97
N TYR A 283 -39.83 7.97 27.02
CA TYR A 283 -40.25 7.18 25.87
C TYR A 283 -40.90 8.05 24.78
N LYS A 284 -41.71 9.03 25.13
CA LYS A 284 -42.32 9.96 24.17
C LYS A 284 -41.25 10.81 23.51
N LEU A 285 -40.24 11.23 24.25
CA LEU A 285 -39.07 11.94 23.71
C LEU A 285 -38.34 11.08 22.67
N PHE A 286 -37.97 9.88 23.06
CA PHE A 286 -37.28 8.94 22.17
C PHE A 286 -38.07 8.66 20.88
N ARG A 287 -39.40 8.42 21.02
CA ARG A 287 -40.25 8.19 19.85
C ARG A 287 -40.35 9.41 18.94
N PHE A 288 -40.39 10.61 19.50
CA PHE A 288 -40.43 11.87 18.75
C PHE A 288 -39.15 12.11 18.02
N GLN A 289 -38.01 11.89 18.67
CA GLN A 289 -36.68 12.03 18.10
C GLN A 289 -36.47 11.06 16.90
N MET A 290 -36.79 9.79 17.09
CA MET A 290 -36.67 8.76 16.04
C MET A 290 -37.61 8.99 14.85
N LYS A 291 -38.73 9.72 15.05
CA LYS A 291 -39.62 10.06 13.94
C LYS A 291 -39.12 11.24 13.10
N ASN A 292 -38.25 12.09 13.66
CA ASN A 292 -37.72 13.28 12.99
C ASN A 292 -36.35 13.09 12.36
N ILE A 293 -35.69 11.94 12.59
CA ILE A 293 -34.40 11.56 12.01
C ILE A 293 -34.59 10.70 10.74
N GLY A 294 -35.67 10.00 10.60
CA GLY A 294 -36.04 9.22 9.43
C GLY A 294 -37.01 10.00 8.57
#